data_2a6aaa596d05263d4d3e1f1bbf8cae7c
#
_entry.id   2a6aaa596d05263d4d3e1f1bbf8cae7c
#
_cell.length_a   1.000
_cell.length_b   1.000
_cell.length_c   1.000
_cell.angle_alpha   90.00
_cell.angle_beta   90.00
_cell.angle_gamma   90.00
#
_symmetry.space_group_name_H-M   'P 1'
#
loop_
_entity.id
_entity.type
_entity.pdbx_description
1 polymer ?
#
loop_
_entity_poly.entity_id
_entity_poly.type
_entity_poly.pdbx_seq_one_letter_code
_entity_poly.pdbx_strand_id
1 'polypeptide(L)'
;LKTVFAGFQVEWELSPDYEPRDYCVQYRESDLNFACRIMEEEGIWFCFKHEDGSHTMLVGDSATVHPDVPGETVVKYEELAGGTRDEERIFSWEKTQEMRSGKVTLWDHHFELPHKHLEAEEPIVATATAGTVTHKLRVGGNDDLELYDWPGEYAQRYDGVGPTGGEQPEDV
;
A
#
# COMPACT_ATOMS: atom_id res chain seq x y z
N LEU A 1 6.55 14.41 2.89
CA LEU A 1 5.31 14.55 2.11
C LEU A 1 4.58 15.86 2.44
N LYS A 2 4.35 16.20 3.72
CA LYS A 2 3.63 17.44 4.10
C LYS A 2 4.26 18.70 3.51
N THR A 3 5.58 18.75 3.38
CA THR A 3 6.31 19.88 2.75
C THR A 3 6.06 19.93 1.24
N VAL A 4 6.03 18.77 0.58
CA VAL A 4 5.77 18.66 -0.88
C VAL A 4 4.37 19.12 -1.23
N PHE A 5 3.39 18.79 -0.39
CA PHE A 5 1.99 19.18 -0.57
C PHE A 5 1.62 20.53 0.10
N ALA A 6 2.62 21.29 0.56
CA ALA A 6 2.36 22.62 1.13
C ALA A 6 1.65 23.52 0.11
N GLY A 7 0.50 24.07 0.50
CA GLY A 7 -0.34 24.91 -0.37
C GLY A 7 -1.49 24.19 -1.08
N PHE A 8 -1.57 22.87 -0.95
CA PHE A 8 -2.73 22.08 -1.40
C PHE A 8 -3.64 21.73 -0.22
N GLN A 9 -4.92 21.50 -0.51
CA GLN A 9 -5.87 21.03 0.50
C GLN A 9 -5.69 19.52 0.68
N VAL A 10 -5.09 19.12 1.80
CA VAL A 10 -4.79 17.71 2.11
C VAL A 10 -5.23 17.37 3.53
N GLU A 11 -6.04 16.33 3.66
CA GLU A 11 -6.40 15.70 4.93
C GLU A 11 -5.51 14.47 5.13
N TRP A 12 -4.87 14.38 6.31
CA TRP A 12 -3.93 13.33 6.65
C TRP A 12 -4.53 12.42 7.71
N GLU A 13 -4.89 11.21 7.32
CA GLU A 13 -5.42 10.14 8.18
C GLU A 13 -4.42 8.98 8.23
N LEU A 14 -3.25 9.26 8.81
CA LEU A 14 -2.13 8.34 8.88
C LEU A 14 -1.88 7.89 10.31
N SER A 15 -1.42 6.66 10.47
CA SER A 15 -0.88 6.16 11.73
C SER A 15 0.30 7.03 12.19
N PRO A 16 0.57 7.13 13.51
CA PRO A 16 1.66 7.97 14.02
C PRO A 16 3.06 7.35 13.81
N ASP A 17 3.15 6.06 13.48
CA ASP A 17 4.35 5.25 13.62
C ASP A 17 5.09 5.04 12.28
N TYR A 18 5.46 6.14 11.63
CA TYR A 18 6.37 6.09 10.48
C TYR A 18 7.80 6.38 10.92
N GLU A 19 8.69 5.46 10.60
CA GLU A 19 10.08 5.62 10.90
C GLU A 19 10.76 6.66 9.99
N PRO A 20 11.63 7.51 10.53
CA PRO A 20 12.41 8.44 9.73
C PRO A 20 13.32 7.69 8.76
N ARG A 21 13.40 8.17 7.54
CA ARG A 21 14.35 7.66 6.55
C ARG A 21 15.71 8.28 6.77
N ASP A 22 16.77 7.48 6.73
CA ASP A 22 18.15 7.94 6.83
C ASP A 22 18.53 8.85 5.67
N TYR A 23 18.03 8.53 4.49
CA TYR A 23 18.30 9.28 3.28
C TYR A 23 17.10 9.27 2.34
N CYS A 24 16.63 10.44 1.97
CA CYS A 24 15.51 10.60 1.04
C CYS A 24 15.78 11.76 0.08
N VAL A 25 15.86 11.47 -1.20
CA VAL A 25 16.15 12.45 -2.24
C VAL A 25 15.13 12.37 -3.36
N GLN A 26 14.61 13.52 -3.74
CA GLN A 26 13.86 13.70 -4.98
C GLN A 26 14.87 13.98 -6.11
N TYR A 27 15.07 13.02 -7.01
CA TYR A 27 16.03 13.14 -8.08
C TYR A 27 15.39 12.94 -9.45
N ARG A 28 15.40 14.00 -10.28
CA ARG A 28 14.87 14.02 -11.64
C ARG A 28 13.42 13.53 -11.79
N GLU A 29 12.60 13.76 -10.79
CA GLU A 29 11.19 13.39 -10.75
C GLU A 29 10.32 14.58 -10.33
N SER A 30 9.06 14.59 -10.73
CA SER A 30 8.10 15.60 -10.28
C SER A 30 7.72 15.38 -8.81
N ASP A 31 7.19 16.43 -8.16
CA ASP A 31 6.72 16.35 -6.77
C ASP A 31 5.68 15.26 -6.58
N LEU A 32 4.77 15.10 -7.54
CA LEU A 32 3.75 14.04 -7.49
C LEU A 32 4.37 12.65 -7.60
N ASN A 33 5.31 12.45 -8.54
CA ASN A 33 5.97 11.14 -8.69
C ASN A 33 6.77 10.78 -7.46
N PHE A 34 7.52 11.75 -6.90
CA PHE A 34 8.23 11.57 -5.64
C PHE A 34 7.28 11.19 -4.51
N ALA A 35 6.17 11.92 -4.35
CA ALA A 35 5.19 11.65 -3.31
C ALA A 35 4.53 10.27 -3.50
N CYS A 36 4.14 9.92 -4.72
CA CYS A 36 3.56 8.60 -5.02
C CYS A 36 4.53 7.46 -4.69
N ARG A 37 5.80 7.59 -5.07
CA ARG A 37 6.82 6.58 -4.76
C ARG A 37 6.97 6.37 -3.26
N ILE A 38 7.08 7.45 -2.49
CA ILE A 38 7.18 7.36 -1.03
C ILE A 38 5.90 6.77 -0.41
N MET A 39 4.74 7.17 -0.90
CA MET A 39 3.47 6.61 -0.41
C MET A 39 3.32 5.13 -0.74
N GLU A 40 3.75 4.70 -1.92
CA GLU A 40 3.71 3.30 -2.34
C GLU A 40 4.61 2.42 -1.46
N GLU A 41 5.83 2.87 -1.14
CA GLU A 41 6.76 2.17 -0.25
C GLU A 41 6.20 2.00 1.18
N GLU A 42 5.42 2.96 1.66
CA GLU A 42 4.82 2.94 3.01
C GLU A 42 3.39 2.37 3.04
N GLY A 43 2.87 1.90 1.91
CA GLY A 43 1.49 1.41 1.82
C GLY A 43 0.42 2.49 2.01
N ILE A 44 0.77 3.74 1.75
CA ILE A 44 -0.13 4.88 1.86
C ILE A 44 -0.91 5.05 0.56
N TRP A 45 -2.21 5.20 0.67
CA TRP A 45 -3.12 5.49 -0.44
C TRP A 45 -3.66 6.92 -0.37
N PHE A 46 -4.21 7.41 -1.47
CA PHE A 46 -4.93 8.67 -1.50
C PHE A 46 -6.14 8.63 -2.43
N CYS A 47 -7.11 9.48 -2.14
CA CYS A 47 -8.24 9.76 -3.01
C CYS A 47 -8.60 11.25 -2.93
N PHE A 48 -9.52 11.69 -3.80
CA PHE A 48 -9.99 13.07 -3.80
C PHE A 48 -11.47 13.15 -3.41
N LYS A 49 -11.75 14.01 -2.45
CA LYS A 49 -13.11 14.46 -2.16
C LYS A 49 -13.39 15.69 -3.03
N HIS A 50 -14.43 15.62 -3.85
CA HIS A 50 -14.85 16.70 -4.73
C HIS A 50 -16.09 17.36 -4.18
N GLU A 51 -16.04 18.67 -4.01
CA GLU A 51 -17.16 19.52 -3.61
C GLU A 51 -17.30 20.67 -4.61
N ASP A 52 -18.44 21.38 -4.59
CA ASP A 52 -18.60 22.54 -5.47
C ASP A 52 -17.57 23.62 -5.13
N GLY A 53 -16.69 23.89 -6.11
CA GLY A 53 -15.61 24.87 -5.99
C GLY A 53 -14.40 24.45 -5.18
N SER A 54 -14.31 23.21 -4.68
CA SER A 54 -13.14 22.70 -3.96
C SER A 54 -12.83 21.23 -4.19
N HIS A 55 -11.57 20.87 -3.99
CA HIS A 55 -11.08 19.49 -4.04
C HIS A 55 -10.11 19.28 -2.88
N THR A 56 -10.36 18.26 -2.09
CA THR A 56 -9.49 17.89 -0.97
C THR A 56 -8.89 16.52 -1.22
N MET A 57 -7.57 16.41 -1.14
CA MET A 57 -6.86 15.14 -1.18
C MET A 57 -6.90 14.51 0.20
N LEU A 58 -7.49 13.33 0.31
CA LEU A 58 -7.44 12.49 1.51
C LEU A 58 -6.31 11.49 1.37
N VAL A 59 -5.41 11.46 2.34
CA VAL A 59 -4.27 10.54 2.40
C VAL A 59 -4.43 9.63 3.61
N GLY A 60 -4.40 8.32 3.40
CA GLY A 60 -4.62 7.33 4.45
C GLY A 60 -3.74 6.08 4.29
N ASP A 61 -3.60 5.33 5.37
CA ASP A 61 -2.82 4.08 5.43
C ASP A 61 -3.66 2.86 5.88
N SER A 62 -4.94 3.08 6.14
CA SER A 62 -5.86 2.06 6.63
C SER A 62 -7.15 2.03 5.81
N ALA A 63 -7.71 0.84 5.61
CA ALA A 63 -9.01 0.68 4.96
C ALA A 63 -10.17 1.30 5.75
N THR A 64 -9.98 1.54 7.06
CA THR A 64 -11.02 2.11 7.92
C THR A 64 -11.25 3.60 7.72
N VAL A 65 -10.30 4.30 7.08
CA VAL A 65 -10.41 5.74 6.79
C VAL A 65 -10.96 6.05 5.39
N HIS A 66 -11.35 5.03 4.62
CA HIS A 66 -12.03 5.26 3.35
C HIS A 66 -13.38 5.94 3.59
N PRO A 67 -13.66 7.06 2.94
CA PRO A 67 -14.97 7.70 3.05
C PRO A 67 -16.04 6.86 2.35
N ASP A 68 -17.25 6.94 2.88
CA ASP A 68 -18.40 6.37 2.18
C ASP A 68 -18.61 7.07 0.82
N VAL A 69 -19.07 6.31 -0.16
CA VAL A 69 -19.45 6.88 -1.45
C VAL A 69 -20.64 7.82 -1.26
N PRO A 70 -20.58 9.06 -1.74
CA PRO A 70 -21.73 9.98 -1.63
C PRO A 70 -22.98 9.42 -2.32
N GLY A 71 -24.14 9.55 -1.68
CA GLY A 71 -25.42 9.12 -2.23
C GLY A 71 -25.81 7.69 -1.86
N GLU A 72 -26.43 6.98 -2.78
CA GLU A 72 -26.86 5.60 -2.54
C GLU A 72 -25.67 4.63 -2.62
N THR A 73 -25.49 3.83 -1.58
CA THR A 73 -24.43 2.81 -1.49
C THR A 73 -24.79 1.51 -2.22
N VAL A 74 -26.04 1.39 -2.69
CA VAL A 74 -26.53 0.23 -3.45
C VAL A 74 -26.72 0.63 -4.90
N VAL A 75 -25.86 0.12 -5.77
CA VAL A 75 -25.94 0.35 -7.21
C VAL A 75 -26.55 -0.87 -7.88
N LYS A 76 -27.56 -0.65 -8.73
CA LYS A 76 -28.20 -1.73 -9.49
C LYS A 76 -27.25 -2.28 -10.54
N TYR A 77 -27.19 -3.61 -10.66
CA TYR A 77 -26.60 -4.25 -11.82
C TYR A 77 -27.68 -4.54 -12.87
N GLU A 78 -27.48 -4.08 -14.09
CA GLU A 78 -28.35 -4.37 -15.22
C GLU A 78 -27.50 -4.46 -16.51
N GLU A 79 -27.49 -5.64 -17.10
CA GLU A 79 -26.87 -5.81 -18.40
C GLU A 79 -27.65 -5.01 -19.46
N LEU A 80 -26.95 -4.15 -20.19
CA LEU A 80 -27.58 -3.22 -21.10
C LEU A 80 -28.09 -3.94 -22.36
N ALA A 81 -29.39 -4.04 -22.48
CA ALA A 81 -30.06 -4.47 -23.72
C ALA A 81 -30.46 -3.28 -24.63
N GLY A 82 -30.00 -2.06 -24.32
CA GLY A 82 -30.23 -0.80 -25.08
C GLY A 82 -31.13 0.19 -24.32
N GLY A 83 -31.21 1.42 -24.84
CA GLY A 83 -31.96 2.54 -24.25
C GLY A 83 -31.16 3.37 -23.26
N THR A 84 -31.70 4.55 -22.92
CA THR A 84 -31.18 5.48 -21.92
C THR A 84 -31.77 5.15 -20.55
N ARG A 85 -31.02 5.35 -19.50
CA ARG A 85 -31.46 5.23 -18.11
C ARG A 85 -31.12 6.50 -17.37
N ASP A 86 -31.96 6.91 -16.45
CA ASP A 86 -31.79 8.12 -15.65
C ASP A 86 -30.93 7.86 -14.38
N GLU A 87 -30.69 6.59 -14.04
CA GLU A 87 -29.96 6.19 -12.84
C GLU A 87 -28.59 5.61 -13.21
N GLU A 88 -27.58 5.85 -12.37
CA GLU A 88 -26.28 5.18 -12.46
C GLU A 88 -26.41 3.68 -12.22
N ARG A 89 -25.67 2.88 -12.98
CA ARG A 89 -25.74 1.42 -12.95
C ARG A 89 -24.40 0.78 -13.26
N ILE A 90 -24.22 -0.44 -12.73
CA ILE A 90 -23.17 -1.35 -13.18
C ILE A 90 -23.76 -2.16 -14.34
N PHE A 91 -23.18 -2.02 -15.52
CA PHE A 91 -23.63 -2.72 -16.74
C PHE A 91 -22.72 -3.88 -17.14
N SER A 92 -21.53 -3.96 -16.58
CA SER A 92 -20.58 -5.04 -16.81
C SER A 92 -19.81 -5.33 -15.52
N TRP A 93 -19.72 -6.58 -15.18
CA TRP A 93 -18.92 -7.06 -14.06
C TRP A 93 -18.11 -8.27 -14.49
N GLU A 94 -16.78 -8.14 -14.44
CA GLU A 94 -15.87 -9.22 -14.78
C GLU A 94 -15.01 -9.56 -13.57
N LYS A 95 -14.88 -10.85 -13.28
CA LYS A 95 -13.98 -11.36 -12.25
C LYS A 95 -12.84 -12.12 -12.92
N THR A 96 -11.63 -11.59 -12.84
CA THR A 96 -10.41 -12.24 -13.29
C THR A 96 -9.65 -12.80 -12.10
N GLN A 97 -9.16 -14.02 -12.23
CA GLN A 97 -8.30 -14.66 -11.24
C GLN A 97 -7.06 -15.24 -11.92
N GLU A 98 -5.91 -14.95 -11.37
CA GLU A 98 -4.62 -15.47 -11.81
C GLU A 98 -3.95 -16.23 -10.68
N MET A 99 -3.28 -17.34 -11.02
CA MET A 99 -2.41 -18.02 -10.07
C MET A 99 -1.06 -17.28 -10.04
N ARG A 100 -0.68 -16.81 -8.86
CA ARG A 100 0.58 -16.11 -8.61
C ARG A 100 1.33 -16.75 -7.47
N SER A 101 2.60 -16.42 -7.32
CA SER A 101 3.41 -16.83 -6.17
C SER A 101 2.72 -16.46 -4.86
N GLY A 102 2.71 -17.41 -3.95
CA GLY A 102 2.04 -17.27 -2.66
C GLY A 102 2.99 -17.04 -1.49
N LYS A 103 4.24 -16.66 -1.77
CA LYS A 103 5.24 -16.34 -0.76
C LYS A 103 6.18 -15.27 -1.29
N VAL A 104 6.53 -14.32 -0.44
CA VAL A 104 7.59 -13.34 -0.67
C VAL A 104 8.68 -13.58 0.34
N THR A 105 9.91 -13.67 -0.12
CA THR A 105 11.11 -13.76 0.72
C THR A 105 12.03 -12.62 0.35
N LEU A 106 12.36 -11.81 1.33
CA LEU A 106 13.33 -10.73 1.19
C LEU A 106 14.55 -11.07 2.02
N TRP A 107 15.72 -10.80 1.48
CA TRP A 107 16.97 -10.93 2.21
C TRP A 107 17.75 -9.63 2.13
N ASP A 108 18.34 -9.26 3.26
CA ASP A 108 19.16 -8.07 3.33
C ASP A 108 20.50 -8.34 4.01
N HIS A 109 21.43 -7.38 3.91
CA HIS A 109 22.75 -7.45 4.50
C HIS A 109 23.10 -6.15 5.20
N HIS A 110 23.50 -6.26 6.45
CA HIS A 110 23.99 -5.12 7.22
C HIS A 110 25.48 -5.28 7.48
N PHE A 111 26.29 -4.30 7.09
CA PHE A 111 27.74 -4.39 7.17
C PHE A 111 28.29 -4.44 8.61
N GLU A 112 27.55 -3.92 9.58
CA GLU A 112 27.90 -3.98 11.01
C GLU A 112 27.57 -5.34 11.63
N LEU A 113 26.66 -6.10 11.01
CA LEU A 113 26.21 -7.41 11.44
C LEU A 113 26.47 -8.47 10.36
N PRO A 114 27.73 -8.64 9.89
CA PRO A 114 28.03 -9.43 8.69
C PRO A 114 27.72 -10.92 8.84
N HIS A 115 27.52 -11.39 10.07
CA HIS A 115 27.22 -12.79 10.38
C HIS A 115 25.76 -13.03 10.70
N LYS A 116 24.94 -11.97 10.76
CA LYS A 116 23.50 -12.11 10.99
C LYS A 116 22.79 -12.38 9.67
N HIS A 117 21.97 -13.41 9.66
CA HIS A 117 21.13 -13.74 8.52
C HIS A 117 19.84 -12.91 8.65
N LEU A 118 19.74 -11.91 7.77
CA LEU A 118 18.60 -11.00 7.73
C LEU A 118 17.67 -11.41 6.59
N GLU A 119 16.88 -12.45 6.82
CA GLU A 119 15.88 -12.95 5.88
C GLU A 119 14.51 -12.82 6.50
N ALA A 120 13.58 -12.25 5.75
CA ALA A 120 12.17 -12.13 6.12
C ALA A 120 11.31 -12.86 5.08
N GLU A 121 10.38 -13.66 5.56
CA GLU A 121 9.47 -14.44 4.72
C GLU A 121 8.02 -14.15 5.11
N GLU A 122 7.19 -13.80 4.14
CA GLU A 122 5.77 -13.58 4.34
C GLU A 122 4.95 -14.43 3.35
N PRO A 123 4.17 -15.41 3.84
CA PRO A 123 3.29 -16.18 3.00
C PRO A 123 1.99 -15.41 2.71
N ILE A 124 1.40 -15.67 1.54
CA ILE A 124 0.08 -15.15 1.21
C ILE A 124 -0.97 -15.62 2.23
N VAL A 125 -1.86 -14.73 2.61
CA VAL A 125 -3.03 -15.09 3.43
C VAL A 125 -3.86 -16.16 2.72
N ALA A 126 -4.31 -17.16 3.46
CA ALA A 126 -5.03 -18.29 2.89
C ALA A 126 -6.36 -17.88 2.25
N THR A 127 -7.03 -16.91 2.86
CA THR A 127 -8.35 -16.42 2.44
C THR A 127 -8.47 -14.93 2.66
N ALA A 128 -9.26 -14.27 1.82
CA ALA A 128 -9.68 -12.89 2.01
C ALA A 128 -11.21 -12.79 1.86
N THR A 129 -11.86 -12.07 2.74
CA THR A 129 -13.30 -11.83 2.68
C THR A 129 -13.57 -10.45 2.10
N ALA A 130 -14.36 -10.40 1.04
CA ALA A 130 -14.85 -9.18 0.43
C ALA A 130 -16.39 -9.19 0.45
N GLY A 131 -16.99 -8.28 1.21
CA GLY A 131 -18.41 -8.28 1.47
C GLY A 131 -18.85 -9.58 2.15
N THR A 132 -19.76 -10.32 1.51
CA THR A 132 -20.28 -11.61 2.01
C THR A 132 -19.54 -12.84 1.45
N VAL A 133 -18.55 -12.62 0.61
CA VAL A 133 -17.85 -13.71 -0.11
C VAL A 133 -16.43 -13.87 0.43
N THR A 134 -16.08 -15.11 0.78
CA THR A 134 -14.71 -15.46 1.15
C THR A 134 -13.99 -16.06 -0.06
N HIS A 135 -12.90 -15.44 -0.46
CA HIS A 135 -12.04 -15.87 -1.55
C HIS A 135 -10.89 -16.69 -0.99
N LYS A 136 -10.60 -17.82 -1.63
CA LYS A 136 -9.38 -18.59 -1.37
C LYS A 136 -8.26 -18.00 -2.20
N LEU A 137 -7.17 -17.60 -1.55
CA LEU A 137 -5.97 -17.07 -2.19
C LEU A 137 -4.86 -18.11 -2.26
N ARG A 138 -4.78 -18.99 -1.27
CA ARG A 138 -3.87 -20.13 -1.28
C ARG A 138 -4.51 -21.30 -2.03
N VAL A 139 -4.11 -21.50 -3.28
CA VAL A 139 -4.69 -22.49 -4.20
C VAL A 139 -3.62 -23.13 -5.07
N GLY A 140 -3.79 -24.41 -5.39
CA GLY A 140 -2.95 -25.12 -6.35
C GLY A 140 -1.47 -25.26 -5.96
N GLY A 141 -1.15 -25.15 -4.66
CA GLY A 141 0.23 -25.20 -4.20
C GLY A 141 1.01 -23.90 -4.47
N ASN A 142 0.32 -22.78 -4.68
CA ASN A 142 0.99 -21.51 -4.94
C ASN A 142 1.81 -20.98 -3.75
N ASP A 143 1.57 -21.48 -2.55
CA ASP A 143 2.38 -21.25 -1.36
C ASP A 143 3.80 -21.84 -1.44
N ASP A 144 4.03 -22.79 -2.36
CA ASP A 144 5.36 -23.31 -2.70
C ASP A 144 6.08 -22.42 -3.74
N LEU A 145 5.36 -21.47 -4.37
CA LEU A 145 5.91 -20.55 -5.35
C LEU A 145 6.37 -19.26 -4.67
N GLU A 146 7.63 -18.98 -4.75
CA GLU A 146 8.29 -17.87 -4.09
C GLU A 146 8.64 -16.73 -5.05
N LEU A 147 8.47 -15.48 -4.56
CA LEU A 147 9.15 -14.31 -5.08
C LEU A 147 10.28 -13.98 -4.11
N TYR A 148 11.50 -14.15 -4.59
CA TYR A 148 12.70 -13.80 -3.83
C TYR A 148 13.31 -12.52 -4.38
N ASP A 149 13.64 -11.58 -3.49
CA ASP A 149 14.31 -10.35 -3.87
C ASP A 149 15.44 -10.00 -2.89
N TRP A 150 16.44 -9.30 -3.42
CA TRP A 150 17.60 -8.80 -2.69
C TRP A 150 18.15 -7.57 -3.42
N PRO A 151 18.49 -6.49 -2.72
CA PRO A 151 18.33 -6.26 -1.28
C PRO A 151 16.90 -5.93 -0.88
N GLY A 152 16.51 -6.32 0.33
CA GLY A 152 15.21 -6.02 0.91
C GLY A 152 15.06 -4.57 1.36
N GLU A 153 16.18 -3.85 1.49
CA GLU A 153 16.30 -2.43 1.86
C GLU A 153 15.76 -2.06 3.26
N TYR A 154 15.53 -3.05 4.12
CA TYR A 154 15.07 -2.82 5.49
C TYR A 154 16.18 -2.79 6.54
N ALA A 155 17.39 -3.28 6.20
CA ALA A 155 18.55 -3.32 7.09
C ALA A 155 19.45 -2.09 6.98
N GLN A 156 18.99 -1.00 6.40
CA GLN A 156 19.80 0.21 6.11
C GLN A 156 19.87 1.21 7.25
N ARG A 157 19.41 0.86 8.44
CA ARG A 157 19.46 1.77 9.59
C ARG A 157 20.85 1.77 10.22
N TYR A 158 21.44 2.97 10.32
CA TYR A 158 22.69 3.24 11.01
C TYR A 158 22.49 3.69 12.46
N ASP A 159 21.29 3.64 12.97
CA ASP A 159 20.88 4.21 14.26
C ASP A 159 21.50 3.47 15.45
N GLY A 160 22.04 2.26 15.21
CA GLY A 160 22.75 1.47 16.22
C GLY A 160 24.18 1.91 16.51
N VAL A 161 24.72 2.82 15.71
CA VAL A 161 26.14 3.21 15.77
C VAL A 161 26.39 4.46 16.61
N GLY A 162 25.36 5.07 17.16
CA GLY A 162 25.50 6.23 18.04
C GLY A 162 26.15 5.87 19.37
N PRO A 163 26.94 6.79 19.97
CA PRO A 163 27.58 6.58 21.27
C PRO A 163 26.58 6.38 22.42
N THR A 164 25.29 6.40 22.15
CA THR A 164 24.19 6.26 23.11
C THR A 164 23.37 4.97 23.01
N GLY A 165 23.85 3.98 22.22
CA GLY A 165 23.22 2.66 22.17
C GLY A 165 21.79 2.69 21.65
N GLY A 166 21.57 3.18 20.43
CA GLY A 166 20.33 3.02 19.71
C GLY A 166 20.01 1.54 19.47
N GLU A 167 18.75 1.22 19.28
CA GLU A 167 18.27 -0.13 19.02
C GLU A 167 19.05 -0.79 17.89
N GLN A 168 19.53 -1.97 18.15
CA GLN A 168 20.22 -2.78 17.14
C GLN A 168 19.19 -3.24 16.10
N PRO A 169 19.53 -3.45 14.83
CA PRO A 169 18.63 -4.01 13.83
C PRO A 169 18.27 -5.47 14.12
N GLU A 170 18.09 -5.81 15.38
CA GLU A 170 17.77 -7.14 15.87
C GLU A 170 16.26 -7.41 15.85
N ASP A 171 15.45 -6.36 15.71
CA ASP A 171 14.00 -6.42 15.89
C ASP A 171 13.23 -6.25 14.55
N VAL A 172 13.83 -6.70 13.45
CA VAL A 172 13.14 -6.79 12.15
C VAL A 172 12.56 -8.18 11.95
#